data_1604521a97f5b914a61ec2272e66d774
#
_entry.id   1604521a97f5b914a61ec2272e66d774
#
_cell.length_a   1.000
_cell.length_b   1.000
_cell.length_c   1.000
_cell.angle_alpha   90.00
_cell.angle_beta   90.00
_cell.angle_gamma   90.00
#
_symmetry.space_group_name_H-M   'P 1'
#
loop_
_entity.id
_entity.type
_entity.pdbx_description
1 polymer ?
#
loop_
_entity_poly.entity_id
_entity_poly.type
_entity_poly.pdbx_seq_one_letter_code
_entity_poly.pdbx_strand_id
1 'polypeptide(L)'
;MTKQRQKIALVCTKGGHFTEMTNLSDFYSCYDHFWITNKNEQTESQLREDKAYYINMAHFKQPWTYLSQIVPVLKAFFVEKPTHIISTGSGRTALIPYLFARLTNIRFMHIDTFSRVQGYSKFGNFLLKMGNQIYTQWKDSANSKAIYIGPI
;
A
#
# COMPACT_ATOMS: atom_id res chain seq x y z
N MET A 1 14.18 -23.83 13.48
CA MET A 1 13.16 -23.00 12.80
C MET A 1 13.82 -21.72 12.36
N THR A 2 14.16 -21.58 11.10
CA THR A 2 14.69 -20.33 10.54
C THR A 2 13.57 -19.28 10.60
N LYS A 3 13.74 -18.27 11.43
CA LYS A 3 12.83 -17.12 11.52
C LYS A 3 12.77 -16.49 10.13
N GLN A 4 11.67 -16.66 9.42
CA GLN A 4 11.52 -16.10 8.07
C GLN A 4 11.73 -14.58 8.20
N ARG A 5 12.74 -14.06 7.51
CA ARG A 5 13.07 -12.63 7.55
C ARG A 5 11.86 -11.86 7.01
N GLN A 6 11.33 -10.94 7.80
CA GLN A 6 10.17 -10.15 7.40
C GLN A 6 10.58 -9.22 6.25
N LYS A 7 9.81 -9.26 5.17
CA LYS A 7 9.98 -8.40 4.00
C LYS A 7 8.69 -7.67 3.70
N ILE A 8 8.79 -6.37 3.51
CA ILE A 8 7.64 -5.47 3.37
C ILE A 8 7.53 -4.96 1.92
N ALA A 9 6.37 -5.10 1.32
CA ALA A 9 6.01 -4.38 0.11
C ALA A 9 5.35 -3.05 0.47
N LEU A 10 5.95 -1.94 0.08
CA LEU A 10 5.44 -0.58 0.27
C LEU A 10 4.64 -0.18 -0.97
N VAL A 11 3.32 -0.03 -0.83
CA VAL A 11 2.40 0.15 -1.96
C VAL A 11 1.69 1.48 -1.84
N CYS A 12 1.93 2.40 -2.78
CA CYS A 12 1.30 3.71 -2.79
C CYS A 12 1.18 4.28 -4.21
N THR A 13 0.25 5.21 -4.42
CA THR A 13 0.23 6.05 -5.61
C THR A 13 1.23 7.20 -5.45
N LYS A 14 1.77 7.67 -6.57
CA LYS A 14 2.61 8.88 -6.61
C LYS A 14 1.90 10.10 -6.01
N GLY A 15 2.66 11.12 -5.62
CA GLY A 15 2.15 12.36 -5.00
C GLY A 15 1.98 12.22 -3.49
N GLY A 16 0.92 12.80 -2.91
CA GLY A 16 0.70 12.85 -1.46
C GLY A 16 0.77 11.50 -0.75
N HIS A 17 0.21 10.44 -1.36
CA HIS A 17 0.28 9.09 -0.77
C HIS A 17 1.71 8.52 -0.74
N PHE A 18 2.52 8.89 -1.72
CA PHE A 18 3.94 8.55 -1.71
C PHE A 18 4.67 9.29 -0.58
N THR A 19 4.35 10.58 -0.38
CA THR A 19 4.88 11.36 0.76
C THR A 19 4.44 10.77 2.11
N GLU A 20 3.16 10.42 2.26
CA GLU A 20 2.67 9.71 3.45
C GLU A 20 3.47 8.42 3.72
N MET A 21 3.76 7.63 2.67
CA MET A 21 4.57 6.41 2.83
C MET A 21 6.02 6.72 3.20
N THR A 22 6.65 7.74 2.61
CA THR A 22 8.04 8.11 2.94
C THR A 22 8.19 8.62 4.37
N ASN A 23 7.14 9.21 4.95
CA ASN A 23 7.12 9.62 6.36
C ASN A 23 7.20 8.44 7.34
N LEU A 24 6.95 7.20 6.88
CA LEU A 24 7.14 5.97 7.65
C LEU A 24 8.59 5.40 7.56
N SER A 25 9.54 6.18 7.05
CA SER A 25 10.92 5.70 6.80
C SER A 25 11.59 5.12 8.05
N ASP A 26 11.42 5.73 9.21
CA ASP A 26 11.98 5.23 10.47
C ASP A 26 11.46 3.83 10.83
N PHE A 27 10.25 3.50 10.39
CA PHE A 27 9.68 2.18 10.59
C PHE A 27 10.17 1.17 9.56
N TYR A 28 9.98 1.44 8.27
CA TYR A 28 10.23 0.41 7.24
C TYR A 28 11.71 0.18 6.95
N SER A 29 12.60 1.17 7.20
CA SER A 29 14.04 0.99 7.03
C SER A 29 14.65 -0.05 7.98
N CYS A 30 13.96 -0.41 9.06
CA CYS A 30 14.34 -1.51 9.93
C CYS A 30 14.12 -2.90 9.32
N TYR A 31 13.45 -2.99 8.17
CA TYR A 31 13.07 -4.23 7.50
C TYR A 31 13.60 -4.27 6.06
N ASP A 32 13.77 -5.47 5.54
CA ASP A 32 13.94 -5.64 4.11
C ASP A 32 12.64 -5.22 3.39
N HIS A 33 12.73 -4.32 2.41
CA HIS A 33 11.56 -3.76 1.77
C HIS A 33 11.78 -3.48 0.29
N PHE A 34 10.69 -3.27 -0.43
CA PHE A 34 10.65 -2.82 -1.81
C PHE A 34 9.37 -2.04 -2.09
N TRP A 35 9.38 -1.25 -3.15
CA TRP A 35 8.31 -0.36 -3.51
C TRP A 35 7.48 -0.89 -4.68
N ILE A 36 6.17 -0.66 -4.62
CA ILE A 36 5.24 -0.75 -5.77
C ILE A 36 4.52 0.59 -5.87
N THR A 37 4.84 1.36 -6.89
CA THR A 37 4.31 2.72 -7.05
C THR A 37 4.17 3.10 -8.53
N ASN A 38 3.69 4.31 -8.80
CA ASN A 38 3.61 4.82 -10.15
C ASN A 38 4.85 5.65 -10.49
N LYS A 39 5.29 5.56 -11.72
CA LYS A 39 6.46 6.29 -12.22
C LYS A 39 6.19 7.78 -12.37
N ASN A 40 7.05 8.63 -11.81
CA ASN A 40 7.15 10.07 -12.06
C ASN A 40 8.51 10.58 -11.53
N GLU A 41 8.82 11.85 -11.77
CA GLU A 41 10.09 12.46 -11.36
C GLU A 41 10.34 12.34 -9.85
N GLN A 42 9.31 12.54 -9.02
CA GLN A 42 9.42 12.40 -7.57
C GLN A 42 9.81 10.98 -7.17
N THR A 43 9.07 9.97 -7.63
CA THR A 43 9.34 8.57 -7.26
C THR A 43 10.66 8.06 -7.83
N GLU A 44 11.02 8.47 -9.05
CA GLU A 44 12.30 8.09 -9.65
C GLU A 44 13.50 8.73 -8.94
N SER A 45 13.37 9.99 -8.51
CA SER A 45 14.47 10.67 -7.82
C SER A 45 14.68 10.16 -6.40
N GLN A 46 13.59 9.90 -5.66
CA GLN A 46 13.67 9.47 -4.27
C GLN A 46 13.97 7.98 -4.10
N LEU A 47 13.59 7.13 -5.06
CA LEU A 47 13.79 5.68 -5.02
C LEU A 47 14.99 5.20 -5.86
N ARG A 48 15.96 6.06 -6.16
CA ARG A 48 17.13 5.70 -6.99
C ARG A 48 17.94 4.54 -6.44
N GLU A 49 18.05 4.45 -5.12
CA GLU A 49 18.81 3.42 -4.43
C GLU A 49 17.92 2.30 -3.89
N ASP A 50 16.60 2.50 -3.95
CA ASP A 50 15.62 1.54 -3.48
C ASP A 50 15.16 0.60 -4.60
N LYS A 51 14.79 -0.60 -4.21
CA LYS A 51 14.17 -1.53 -5.13
C LYS A 51 12.73 -1.13 -5.39
N ALA A 52 12.42 -0.68 -6.60
CA ALA A 52 11.11 -0.18 -6.98
C ALA A 52 10.54 -0.90 -8.22
N TYR A 53 9.28 -1.30 -8.13
CA TYR A 53 8.47 -1.81 -9.23
C TYR A 53 7.45 -0.77 -9.62
N TYR A 54 7.59 -0.24 -10.82
CA TYR A 54 6.68 0.78 -11.34
C TYR A 54 5.50 0.13 -12.06
N ILE A 55 4.29 0.53 -11.68
CA ILE A 55 3.04 0.07 -12.29
C ILE A 55 2.24 1.23 -12.85
N ASN A 56 1.41 0.97 -13.85
CA ASN A 56 0.52 1.97 -14.38
C ASN A 56 -0.58 2.31 -13.37
N MET A 57 -1.00 3.58 -13.35
CA MET A 57 -2.14 3.98 -12.51
C MET A 57 -3.43 3.46 -13.11
N ALA A 58 -4.19 2.68 -12.34
CA ALA A 58 -5.50 2.24 -12.78
C ALA A 58 -6.57 3.35 -12.66
N HIS A 59 -7.63 3.23 -13.44
CA HIS A 59 -8.74 4.17 -13.47
C HIS A 59 -10.04 3.47 -13.10
N PHE A 60 -10.77 3.98 -12.10
CA PHE A 60 -12.02 3.37 -11.63
C PHE A 60 -13.10 3.27 -12.72
N LYS A 61 -13.10 4.19 -13.69
CA LYS A 61 -14.02 4.17 -14.84
C LYS A 61 -13.59 3.22 -15.96
N GLN A 62 -12.40 2.66 -15.88
CA GLN A 62 -11.78 1.80 -16.88
C GLN A 62 -11.17 0.56 -16.19
N PRO A 63 -12.00 -0.42 -15.79
CA PRO A 63 -11.55 -1.54 -14.96
C PRO A 63 -10.46 -2.40 -15.62
N TRP A 64 -10.41 -2.44 -16.98
CA TRP A 64 -9.34 -3.13 -17.70
C TRP A 64 -7.95 -2.56 -17.43
N THR A 65 -7.83 -1.31 -16.96
CA THR A 65 -6.53 -0.73 -16.60
C THR A 65 -5.89 -1.42 -15.40
N TYR A 66 -6.67 -2.09 -14.54
CA TYR A 66 -6.14 -2.93 -13.47
C TYR A 66 -5.45 -4.18 -14.01
N LEU A 67 -5.85 -4.70 -15.16
CA LEU A 67 -5.21 -5.88 -15.77
C LEU A 67 -3.73 -5.61 -16.08
N SER A 68 -3.39 -4.37 -16.44
CA SER A 68 -2.00 -3.98 -16.71
C SER A 68 -1.09 -4.04 -15.46
N GLN A 69 -1.69 -4.04 -14.27
CA GLN A 69 -0.96 -4.13 -13.00
C GLN A 69 -0.68 -5.56 -12.58
N ILE A 70 -1.44 -6.54 -13.07
CA ILE A 70 -1.36 -7.94 -12.63
C ILE A 70 0.05 -8.50 -12.82
N VAL A 71 0.57 -8.43 -14.03
CA VAL A 71 1.87 -9.02 -14.37
C VAL A 71 3.02 -8.39 -13.57
N PRO A 72 3.19 -7.06 -13.52
CA PRO A 72 4.28 -6.47 -12.74
C PRO A 72 4.14 -6.71 -11.22
N VAL A 73 2.92 -6.71 -10.67
CA VAL A 73 2.70 -7.02 -9.25
C VAL A 73 3.03 -8.48 -8.94
N LEU A 74 2.56 -9.42 -9.76
CA LEU A 74 2.90 -10.84 -9.60
C LEU A 74 4.41 -11.07 -9.70
N LYS A 75 5.07 -10.47 -10.71
CA LYS A 75 6.53 -10.54 -10.86
C LYS A 75 7.23 -10.05 -9.58
N ALA A 76 6.84 -8.88 -9.07
CA ALA A 76 7.41 -8.33 -7.85
C ALA A 76 7.24 -9.31 -6.66
N PHE A 77 6.06 -9.88 -6.50
CA PHE A 77 5.77 -10.79 -5.37
C PHE A 77 6.46 -12.14 -5.49
N PHE A 78 6.60 -12.70 -6.71
CA PHE A 78 7.34 -13.95 -6.92
C PHE A 78 8.84 -13.77 -6.68
N VAL A 79 9.41 -12.62 -7.08
CA VAL A 79 10.83 -12.32 -6.89
C VAL A 79 11.13 -11.97 -5.43
N GLU A 80 10.34 -11.06 -4.85
CA GLU A 80 10.62 -10.47 -3.55
C GLU A 80 10.07 -11.28 -2.37
N LYS A 81 9.02 -12.07 -2.59
CA LYS A 81 8.36 -12.91 -1.57
C LYS A 81 8.03 -12.14 -0.29
N PRO A 82 7.25 -11.06 -0.36
CA PRO A 82 6.91 -10.27 0.81
C PRO A 82 6.09 -11.08 1.81
N THR A 83 6.27 -10.79 3.08
CA THR A 83 5.44 -11.32 4.18
C THR A 83 4.34 -10.35 4.60
N HIS A 84 4.58 -9.06 4.33
CA HIS A 84 3.68 -7.96 4.66
C HIS A 84 3.55 -6.98 3.50
N ILE A 85 2.39 -6.37 3.39
CA ILE A 85 2.12 -5.25 2.49
C ILE A 85 1.63 -4.09 3.35
N ILE A 86 2.27 -2.92 3.20
CA ILE A 86 1.77 -1.67 3.74
C ILE A 86 1.31 -0.81 2.58
N SER A 87 0.08 -0.32 2.64
CA SER A 87 -0.51 0.50 1.60
C SER A 87 -0.96 1.84 2.16
N THR A 88 -0.65 2.94 1.46
CA THR A 88 -1.21 4.26 1.74
C THR A 88 -2.10 4.72 0.58
N GLY A 89 -3.24 5.30 0.92
CA GLY A 89 -4.10 6.06 0.01
C GLY A 89 -4.96 5.26 -0.95
N SER A 90 -4.65 5.25 -2.23
CA SER A 90 -5.62 4.90 -3.28
C SER A 90 -5.63 3.42 -3.67
N GLY A 91 -6.84 2.87 -3.80
CA GLY A 91 -7.05 1.55 -4.43
C GLY A 91 -6.60 1.43 -5.89
N ARG A 92 -6.28 2.53 -6.55
CA ARG A 92 -5.76 2.50 -7.94
C ARG A 92 -4.43 1.74 -8.08
N THR A 93 -3.67 1.67 -7.01
CA THR A 93 -2.39 0.95 -6.94
C THR A 93 -2.47 -0.24 -6.00
N ALA A 94 -3.28 -0.15 -4.94
CA ALA A 94 -3.31 -1.12 -3.86
C ALA A 94 -4.29 -2.29 -4.09
N LEU A 95 -5.26 -2.17 -5.03
CA LEU A 95 -6.29 -3.20 -5.21
C LEU A 95 -5.70 -4.56 -5.64
N ILE A 96 -4.83 -4.58 -6.64
CA ILE A 96 -4.22 -5.84 -7.12
C ILE A 96 -3.31 -6.46 -6.04
N PRO A 97 -2.37 -5.72 -5.39
CA PRO A 97 -1.65 -6.23 -4.22
C PRO A 97 -2.55 -6.78 -3.10
N TYR A 98 -3.67 -6.09 -2.80
CA TYR A 98 -4.63 -6.55 -1.81
C TYR A 98 -5.29 -7.88 -2.20
N LEU A 99 -5.78 -8.00 -3.44
CA LEU A 99 -6.40 -9.24 -3.92
C LEU A 99 -5.41 -10.41 -3.87
N PHE A 100 -4.15 -10.15 -4.21
CA PHE A 100 -3.10 -11.16 -4.10
C PHE A 100 -2.84 -11.57 -2.64
N ALA A 101 -2.79 -10.60 -1.73
CA ALA A 101 -2.66 -10.88 -0.29
C ALA A 101 -3.83 -11.74 0.25
N ARG A 102 -5.04 -11.52 -0.26
CA ARG A 102 -6.22 -12.34 0.09
C ARG A 102 -6.13 -13.80 -0.35
N LEU A 103 -5.40 -14.06 -1.43
CA LEU A 103 -5.20 -15.41 -1.98
C LEU A 103 -3.97 -16.11 -1.40
N THR A 104 -3.17 -15.40 -0.64
CA THR A 104 -1.92 -15.88 -0.05
C THR A 104 -1.88 -15.59 1.45
N ASN A 105 -0.85 -16.04 2.15
CA ASN A 105 -0.65 -15.76 3.58
C ASN A 105 0.07 -14.44 3.86
N ILE A 106 0.02 -13.47 2.92
CA ILE A 106 0.64 -12.16 3.08
C ILE A 106 -0.29 -11.27 3.90
N ARG A 107 0.23 -10.65 4.96
CA ARG A 107 -0.53 -9.70 5.77
C ARG A 107 -0.65 -8.36 5.06
N PHE A 108 -1.88 -7.86 4.92
CA PHE A 108 -2.16 -6.58 4.28
C PHE A 108 -2.58 -5.55 5.32
N MET A 109 -1.87 -4.42 5.35
CA MET A 109 -2.13 -3.28 6.22
C MET A 109 -2.41 -2.05 5.34
N HIS A 110 -3.51 -1.36 5.61
CA HIS A 110 -3.86 -0.14 4.89
C HIS A 110 -3.96 1.04 5.86
N ILE A 111 -3.20 2.09 5.55
CA ILE A 111 -3.28 3.37 6.25
C ILE A 111 -4.10 4.31 5.37
N ASP A 112 -5.24 4.73 5.87
CA ASP A 112 -6.10 5.63 5.12
C ASP A 112 -5.51 7.05 5.07
N THR A 113 -5.82 7.76 3.99
CA THR A 113 -5.14 9.02 3.68
C THR A 113 -5.45 10.12 4.69
N PHE A 114 -4.44 10.93 5.01
CA PHE A 114 -4.56 12.11 5.86
C PHE A 114 -5.60 13.12 5.33
N SER A 115 -5.79 13.19 4.02
CA SER A 115 -6.77 14.12 3.41
C SER A 115 -8.24 13.82 3.74
N ARG A 116 -8.53 12.68 4.41
CA ARG A 116 -9.88 12.31 4.84
C ARG A 116 -10.07 12.57 6.33
N VAL A 117 -10.33 13.82 6.67
CA VAL A 117 -10.58 14.26 8.06
C VAL A 117 -11.83 13.59 8.66
N GLN A 118 -12.87 13.40 7.85
CA GLN A 118 -14.10 12.70 8.26
C GLN A 118 -14.34 11.49 7.37
N GLY A 119 -14.63 10.37 8.00
CA GLY A 119 -14.87 9.08 7.33
C GLY A 119 -13.61 8.48 6.73
N TYR A 120 -13.76 7.72 5.65
CA TYR A 120 -12.67 6.98 5.02
C TYR A 120 -12.63 7.20 3.51
N SER A 121 -11.49 6.91 2.90
CA SER A 121 -11.35 6.87 1.45
C SER A 121 -12.28 5.81 0.85
N LYS A 122 -12.50 5.88 -0.47
CA LYS A 122 -13.29 4.84 -1.17
C LYS A 122 -12.67 3.44 -0.98
N PHE A 123 -11.36 3.37 -0.97
CA PHE A 123 -10.65 2.10 -0.77
C PHE A 123 -10.70 1.66 0.69
N GLY A 124 -10.54 2.56 1.65
CA GLY A 124 -10.73 2.27 3.07
C GLY A 124 -12.13 1.71 3.36
N ASN A 125 -13.18 2.35 2.82
CA ASN A 125 -14.56 1.85 2.94
C ASN A 125 -14.75 0.47 2.28
N PHE A 126 -14.13 0.24 1.14
CA PHE A 126 -14.14 -1.08 0.50
C PHE A 126 -13.50 -2.15 1.38
N LEU A 127 -12.33 -1.87 1.96
CA LEU A 127 -11.63 -2.80 2.85
C LEU A 127 -12.46 -3.13 4.10
N LEU A 128 -13.09 -2.12 4.72
CA LEU A 128 -13.97 -2.31 5.88
C LEU A 128 -15.17 -3.21 5.54
N LYS A 129 -15.79 -3.01 4.36
CA LYS A 129 -16.88 -3.87 3.86
C LYS A 129 -16.42 -5.31 3.62
N MET A 130 -15.17 -5.51 3.21
CA MET A 130 -14.56 -6.82 3.04
C MET A 130 -14.13 -7.46 4.36
N GLY A 131 -14.43 -6.83 5.50
CA GLY A 131 -14.13 -7.35 6.84
C GLY A 131 -12.69 -7.10 7.30
N ASN A 132 -11.93 -6.26 6.60
CA ASN A 132 -10.56 -5.92 7.01
C ASN A 132 -10.56 -4.81 8.05
N GLN A 133 -9.52 -4.80 8.85
CA GLN A 133 -9.16 -3.67 9.69
C GLN A 133 -8.31 -2.69 8.87
N ILE A 134 -8.48 -1.39 9.10
CA ILE A 134 -7.67 -0.33 8.50
C ILE A 134 -7.06 0.54 9.60
N TYR A 135 -6.08 1.35 9.23
CA TYR A 135 -5.48 2.36 10.11
C TYR A 135 -5.90 3.75 9.65
N THR A 136 -6.24 4.62 10.60
CA THR A 136 -6.65 6.01 10.34
C THR A 136 -5.73 6.99 11.05
N GLN A 137 -5.50 8.12 10.42
CA GLN A 137 -4.70 9.22 10.93
C GLN A 137 -5.54 10.24 11.73
N TRP A 138 -6.86 10.04 11.77
CA TRP A 138 -7.80 10.92 12.46
C TRP A 138 -8.51 10.19 13.58
N LYS A 139 -8.42 10.79 14.80
CA LYS A 139 -9.01 10.21 16.01
C LYS A 139 -10.52 10.07 15.92
N ASP A 140 -11.19 11.06 15.33
CA ASP A 140 -12.66 11.09 15.20
C ASP A 140 -13.18 10.04 14.20
N SER A 141 -12.33 9.52 13.34
CA SER A 141 -12.65 8.43 12.41
C SER A 141 -12.33 7.04 12.99
N ALA A 142 -11.76 6.95 14.19
CA ALA A 142 -11.41 5.68 14.80
C ALA A 142 -12.65 4.93 15.33
N ASN A 143 -12.63 3.60 15.16
CA ASN A 143 -13.64 2.68 15.70
C ASN A 143 -13.04 1.28 15.88
N SER A 144 -13.88 0.26 16.17
CA SER A 144 -13.41 -1.12 16.38
C SER A 144 -12.67 -1.75 15.17
N LYS A 145 -12.86 -1.22 13.95
CA LYS A 145 -12.24 -1.72 12.72
C LYS A 145 -11.26 -0.72 12.08
N ALA A 146 -11.27 0.54 12.53
CA ALA A 146 -10.37 1.60 12.08
C ALA A 146 -9.53 2.10 13.25
N ILE A 147 -8.29 1.67 13.32
CA ILE A 147 -7.38 1.95 14.44
C ILE A 147 -6.70 3.31 14.20
N TYR A 148 -6.77 4.19 15.20
CA TYR A 148 -6.03 5.44 15.18
C TYR A 148 -4.55 5.21 15.43
N ILE A 149 -3.71 5.74 14.53
CA ILE A 149 -2.23 5.65 14.64
C ILE A 149 -1.54 7.01 14.74
N GLY A 150 -2.30 8.10 14.68
CA GLY A 150 -1.73 9.44 14.57
C GLY A 150 -1.43 9.85 13.13
N PRO A 151 -1.09 11.13 12.91
CA PRO A 151 -0.62 11.62 11.61
C PRO A 151 0.76 11.05 11.28
N ILE A 152 0.97 10.72 10.01
CA ILE A 152 2.24 10.25 9.45
C ILE A 152 2.75 11.22 8.39
#